data_7a62a1234288fc2135cfe3df6fb17959
#
_entry.id   7a62a1234288fc2135cfe3df6fb17959
#
_cell.length_a   1.000
_cell.length_b   1.000
_cell.length_c   1.000
_cell.angle_alpha   90.00
_cell.angle_beta   90.00
_cell.angle_gamma   90.00
#
_symmetry.space_group_name_H-M   'P 1'
#
loop_
_entity.id
_entity.type
_entity.pdbx_description
1 polymer ?
#
loop_
_entity_poly.entity_id
_entity_poly.type
_entity_poly.pdbx_seq_one_letter_code
_entity_poly.pdbx_strand_id
1 'polypeptide(L)'
;HVLLDGGFDGVATLGEALAGGDHGLGTVDRLDGELVIVDGEPWRVDWHGVAELMPSETRTPFVVVSTLDSPRTVRLRDVGRDAVIAAVEDLVDDPGAVVSVRLEGAFTSVLVRSVPPQEPPYRPYSEVCLTDEVRWTHRPFYGVFVGFRFPALADAGSTVPGLHLHRLDRLRTTGGHNHDL
;
A
#
# COMPACT_ATOMS: atom_id res chain seq x y z
N HIS A 1 -12.81 -11.89 4.88
CA HIS A 1 -12.62 -10.86 5.92
C HIS A 1 -11.60 -11.23 7.00
N VAL A 2 -10.77 -12.24 6.75
CA VAL A 2 -9.85 -12.77 7.76
C VAL A 2 -8.96 -11.67 8.36
N LEU A 3 -8.37 -10.80 7.53
CA LEU A 3 -7.55 -9.69 8.03
C LEU A 3 -8.35 -8.71 8.90
N LEU A 4 -9.56 -8.31 8.46
CA LEU A 4 -10.38 -7.33 9.18
C LEU A 4 -10.83 -7.84 10.55
N ASP A 5 -10.97 -9.16 10.68
CA ASP A 5 -11.40 -9.84 11.92
C ASP A 5 -10.20 -10.22 12.82
N GLY A 6 -8.99 -9.76 12.52
CA GLY A 6 -7.79 -10.02 13.31
C GLY A 6 -6.98 -11.24 12.85
N GLY A 7 -7.14 -11.71 11.64
CA GLY A 7 -6.32 -12.77 11.06
C GLY A 7 -4.98 -12.22 10.57
N PHE A 8 -4.04 -11.96 11.50
CA PHE A 8 -2.76 -11.31 11.20
C PHE A 8 -1.60 -12.29 11.02
N ASP A 9 -1.80 -13.57 11.30
CA ASP A 9 -0.78 -14.59 11.03
C ASP A 9 -0.58 -14.78 9.52
N GLY A 10 0.67 -14.77 9.09
CA GLY A 10 1.02 -14.95 7.69
C GLY A 10 0.59 -16.30 7.14
N VAL A 11 -0.11 -16.32 6.00
CA VAL A 11 -0.66 -17.53 5.36
C VAL A 11 0.07 -17.92 4.08
N ALA A 12 0.79 -16.97 3.46
CA ALA A 12 1.62 -17.17 2.27
C ALA A 12 3.00 -16.53 2.46
N THR A 13 3.95 -16.85 1.61
CA THR A 13 5.25 -16.18 1.56
C THR A 13 5.25 -15.04 0.54
N LEU A 14 6.16 -14.08 0.69
CA LEU A 14 6.35 -13.02 -0.30
C LEU A 14 6.83 -13.59 -1.64
N GLY A 15 7.64 -14.66 -1.62
CA GLY A 15 8.05 -15.34 -2.85
C GLY A 15 6.88 -15.94 -3.63
N GLU A 16 5.90 -16.54 -2.94
CA GLU A 16 4.66 -17.01 -3.56
C GLU A 16 3.83 -15.85 -4.13
N ALA A 17 3.72 -14.75 -3.39
CA ALA A 17 2.98 -13.57 -3.84
C ALA A 17 3.61 -12.92 -5.08
N LEU A 18 4.93 -12.76 -5.10
CA LEU A 18 5.68 -12.16 -6.21
C LEU A 18 5.62 -12.98 -7.51
N ALA A 19 5.25 -14.27 -7.44
CA ALA A 19 4.94 -15.03 -8.66
C ALA A 19 3.73 -14.48 -9.42
N GLY A 20 2.86 -13.70 -8.77
CA GLY A 20 1.69 -13.03 -9.35
C GLY A 20 1.93 -11.62 -9.88
N GLY A 21 3.10 -11.04 -9.64
CA GLY A 21 3.40 -9.67 -10.09
C GLY A 21 4.57 -9.02 -9.37
N ASP A 22 4.99 -7.88 -9.89
CA ASP A 22 6.15 -7.11 -9.45
C ASP A 22 5.78 -5.77 -8.79
N HIS A 23 4.48 -5.51 -8.63
CA HIS A 23 3.90 -4.26 -8.17
C HIS A 23 2.76 -4.55 -7.19
N GLY A 24 2.79 -3.95 -6.02
CA GLY A 24 1.75 -4.27 -5.04
C GLY A 24 1.89 -3.61 -3.68
N LEU A 25 0.96 -3.95 -2.81
CA LEU A 25 0.90 -3.52 -1.43
C LEU A 25 0.32 -4.60 -0.51
N GLY A 26 0.54 -4.44 0.77
CA GLY A 26 0.03 -5.36 1.79
C GLY A 26 0.60 -5.08 3.17
N THR A 27 0.76 -6.13 3.95
CA THR A 27 1.44 -6.12 5.25
C THR A 27 2.22 -7.43 5.42
N VAL A 28 3.05 -7.52 6.44
CA VAL A 28 3.74 -8.76 6.78
C VAL A 28 3.13 -9.40 8.02
N ASP A 29 3.63 -10.60 8.36
CA ASP A 29 3.17 -11.40 9.50
C ASP A 29 2.93 -10.54 10.75
N ARG A 30 1.83 -10.80 11.47
CA ARG A 30 1.43 -10.09 12.68
C ARG A 30 1.13 -8.60 12.49
N LEU A 31 0.77 -8.20 11.28
CA LEU A 31 0.52 -6.80 10.89
C LEU A 31 1.74 -5.89 11.13
N ASP A 32 2.97 -6.42 11.04
CA ASP A 32 4.21 -5.69 11.32
C ASP A 32 4.59 -4.75 10.18
N GLY A 33 3.94 -3.59 10.14
CA GLY A 33 4.23 -2.54 9.18
C GLY A 33 3.50 -2.67 7.84
N GLU A 34 3.84 -1.76 6.94
CA GLU A 34 3.24 -1.63 5.61
C GLU A 34 4.16 -2.22 4.55
N LEU A 35 3.64 -3.15 3.74
CA LEU A 35 4.38 -3.76 2.65
C LEU A 35 4.21 -2.94 1.37
N VAL A 36 5.32 -2.62 0.72
CA VAL A 36 5.40 -1.89 -0.55
C VAL A 36 6.18 -2.75 -1.55
N ILE A 37 5.55 -3.18 -2.63
CA ILE A 37 6.23 -3.97 -3.67
C ILE A 37 6.45 -3.08 -4.88
N VAL A 38 7.71 -2.82 -5.19
CA VAL A 38 8.14 -1.96 -6.30
C VAL A 38 9.20 -2.68 -7.12
N ASP A 39 8.95 -2.85 -8.41
CA ASP A 39 9.89 -3.47 -9.35
C ASP A 39 10.34 -4.89 -8.89
N GLY A 40 9.42 -5.65 -8.29
CA GLY A 40 9.66 -6.99 -7.75
C GLY A 40 10.36 -7.04 -6.40
N GLU A 41 10.67 -5.90 -5.80
CA GLU A 41 11.30 -5.79 -4.50
C GLU A 41 10.25 -5.54 -3.40
N PRO A 42 10.08 -6.44 -2.41
CA PRO A 42 9.17 -6.28 -1.29
C PRO A 42 9.83 -5.52 -0.14
N TRP A 43 9.38 -4.32 0.14
CA TRP A 43 9.85 -3.47 1.23
C TRP A 43 8.81 -3.39 2.34
N ARG A 44 9.22 -3.69 3.58
CA ARG A 44 8.41 -3.41 4.76
C ARG A 44 8.77 -2.02 5.28
N VAL A 45 7.77 -1.21 5.60
CA VAL A 45 7.95 0.04 6.34
C VAL A 45 7.36 -0.13 7.72
N ASP A 46 8.21 -0.15 8.73
CA ASP A 46 7.81 -0.34 10.11
C ASP A 46 7.10 0.89 10.70
N TRP A 47 6.64 0.79 11.93
CA TRP A 47 5.93 1.87 12.64
C TRP A 47 6.85 3.03 13.08
N HIS A 48 8.17 2.90 12.93
CA HIS A 48 9.14 4.00 13.03
C HIS A 48 9.37 4.70 11.68
N GLY A 49 8.79 4.20 10.61
CA GLY A 49 8.94 4.73 9.25
C GLY A 49 10.20 4.25 8.54
N VAL A 50 10.87 3.22 9.06
CA VAL A 50 12.08 2.64 8.45
C VAL A 50 11.70 1.59 7.42
N ALA A 51 12.22 1.72 6.20
CA ALA A 51 12.03 0.75 5.14
C ALA A 51 13.15 -0.29 5.15
N GLU A 52 12.76 -1.57 5.02
CA GLU A 52 13.65 -2.72 4.97
C GLU A 52 13.24 -3.68 3.86
N LEU A 53 14.20 -4.13 3.05
CA LEU A 53 13.96 -5.13 2.02
C LEU A 53 13.72 -6.50 2.69
N MET A 54 12.59 -7.11 2.38
CA MET A 54 12.19 -8.38 3.01
C MET A 54 12.63 -9.58 2.18
N PRO A 55 13.11 -10.66 2.84
CA PRO A 55 13.42 -11.91 2.16
C PRO A 55 12.16 -12.61 1.65
N SER A 56 12.32 -13.45 0.64
CA SER A 56 11.21 -14.17 -0.03
C SER A 56 10.41 -15.09 0.91
N GLU A 57 11.03 -15.56 1.98
CA GLU A 57 10.45 -16.44 3.00
C GLU A 57 9.54 -15.71 3.99
N THR A 58 9.60 -14.38 4.01
CA THR A 58 8.74 -13.55 4.88
C THR A 58 7.28 -13.88 4.62
N ARG A 59 6.53 -14.10 5.69
CA ARG A 59 5.12 -14.44 5.60
C ARG A 59 4.24 -13.20 5.60
N THR A 60 3.11 -13.29 4.91
CA THR A 60 2.12 -12.22 4.81
C THR A 60 0.71 -12.76 5.05
N PRO A 61 -0.14 -12.07 5.85
CA PRO A 61 -1.56 -12.37 5.95
C PRO A 61 -2.37 -11.74 4.82
N PHE A 62 -1.83 -10.68 4.19
CA PHE A 62 -2.52 -9.93 3.15
C PHE A 62 -1.53 -9.25 2.22
N VAL A 63 -1.68 -9.50 0.94
CA VAL A 63 -0.95 -8.83 -0.13
C VAL A 63 -1.79 -8.81 -1.40
N VAL A 64 -1.74 -7.71 -2.13
CA VAL A 64 -2.29 -7.58 -3.49
C VAL A 64 -1.15 -7.27 -4.42
N VAL A 65 -1.00 -8.05 -5.48
CA VAL A 65 0.06 -7.90 -6.48
C VAL A 65 -0.51 -7.89 -7.89
N SER A 66 0.19 -7.23 -8.79
CA SER A 66 -0.10 -7.17 -10.23
C SER A 66 1.17 -6.86 -11.00
N THR A 67 1.11 -6.94 -12.32
CA THR A 67 2.12 -6.36 -13.23
C THR A 67 1.62 -5.02 -13.76
N LEU A 68 2.57 -4.14 -14.13
CA LEU A 68 2.28 -2.86 -14.80
C LEU A 68 2.63 -2.97 -16.30
N ASP A 69 1.95 -3.87 -17.00
CA ASP A 69 2.17 -4.07 -18.44
C ASP A 69 1.49 -2.96 -19.24
N SER A 70 2.30 -2.25 -20.05
CA SER A 70 1.83 -1.21 -20.96
C SER A 70 0.91 -0.14 -20.31
N PRO A 71 1.36 0.52 -19.23
CA PRO A 71 0.52 1.45 -18.48
C PRO A 71 0.16 2.68 -19.31
N ARG A 72 -1.07 3.15 -19.17
CA ARG A 72 -1.43 4.50 -19.59
C ARG A 72 -0.83 5.51 -18.62
N THR A 73 -0.21 6.54 -19.16
CA THR A 73 0.54 7.52 -18.36
C THR A 73 0.01 8.92 -18.57
N VAL A 74 -0.20 9.64 -17.49
CA VAL A 74 -0.51 11.07 -17.49
C VAL A 74 0.52 11.82 -16.63
N ARG A 75 0.86 13.03 -17.04
CA ARG A 75 1.77 13.90 -16.27
C ARG A 75 0.98 15.03 -15.62
N LEU A 76 1.02 15.07 -14.29
CA LEU A 76 0.38 16.11 -13.50
C LEU A 76 1.45 17.06 -12.94
N ARG A 77 1.06 18.34 -12.71
CA ARG A 77 1.92 19.36 -12.12
C ARG A 77 1.10 20.24 -11.19
N ASP A 78 1.65 20.51 -10.00
CA ASP A 78 1.08 21.43 -9.00
C ASP A 78 -0.39 21.12 -8.66
N VAL A 79 -0.66 19.83 -8.45
CA VAL A 79 -2.02 19.31 -8.15
C VAL A 79 -2.08 18.69 -6.76
N GLY A 80 -3.26 18.74 -6.15
CA GLY A 80 -3.56 18.05 -4.91
C GLY A 80 -4.20 16.67 -5.14
N ARG A 81 -4.49 16.00 -4.05
CA ARG A 81 -5.04 14.64 -4.00
C ARG A 81 -6.26 14.43 -4.89
N ASP A 82 -7.24 15.33 -4.85
CA ASP A 82 -8.47 15.16 -5.61
C ASP A 82 -8.24 15.16 -7.13
N ALA A 83 -7.30 15.97 -7.60
CA ALA A 83 -6.92 15.98 -9.01
C ALA A 83 -6.14 14.70 -9.41
N VAL A 84 -5.36 14.13 -8.50
CA VAL A 84 -4.72 12.81 -8.73
C VAL A 84 -5.79 11.73 -8.84
N ILE A 85 -6.77 11.70 -7.92
CA ILE A 85 -7.88 10.75 -7.96
C ILE A 85 -8.66 10.89 -9.26
N ALA A 86 -9.04 12.12 -9.64
CA ALA A 86 -9.75 12.39 -10.89
C ALA A 86 -8.96 11.89 -12.11
N ALA A 87 -7.65 12.16 -12.16
CA ALA A 87 -6.81 11.70 -13.26
C ALA A 87 -6.70 10.16 -13.32
N VAL A 88 -6.71 9.46 -12.20
CA VAL A 88 -6.78 7.99 -12.17
C VAL A 88 -8.13 7.51 -12.70
N GLU A 89 -9.25 8.10 -12.24
CA GLU A 89 -10.59 7.71 -12.70
C GLU A 89 -10.78 7.97 -14.20
N ASP A 90 -10.23 9.06 -14.75
CA ASP A 90 -10.26 9.37 -16.19
C ASP A 90 -9.49 8.33 -17.05
N LEU A 91 -8.58 7.59 -16.46
CA LEU A 91 -7.83 6.51 -17.12
C LEU A 91 -8.52 5.13 -17.00
N VAL A 92 -9.59 5.01 -16.23
CA VAL A 92 -10.32 3.75 -16.02
C VAL A 92 -11.40 3.58 -17.08
N ASP A 93 -11.27 2.55 -17.93
CA ASP A 93 -12.29 2.26 -18.96
C ASP A 93 -13.51 1.53 -18.41
N ASP A 94 -13.27 0.60 -17.46
CA ASP A 94 -14.33 -0.17 -16.80
C ASP A 94 -14.40 0.25 -15.31
N PRO A 95 -15.45 0.94 -14.90
CA PRO A 95 -15.64 1.35 -13.50
C PRO A 95 -15.68 0.18 -12.50
N GLY A 96 -15.98 -1.03 -12.97
CA GLY A 96 -15.98 -2.26 -12.17
C GLY A 96 -14.60 -2.90 -12.01
N ALA A 97 -13.60 -2.46 -12.76
CA ALA A 97 -12.27 -3.04 -12.71
C ALA A 97 -11.44 -2.59 -11.49
N VAL A 98 -10.61 -3.52 -10.99
CA VAL A 98 -9.47 -3.16 -10.13
C VAL A 98 -8.32 -2.74 -11.02
N VAL A 99 -7.73 -1.57 -10.76
CA VAL A 99 -6.68 -0.99 -11.60
C VAL A 99 -5.41 -0.78 -10.78
N SER A 100 -4.29 -1.31 -11.26
CA SER A 100 -2.97 -1.01 -10.71
C SER A 100 -2.60 0.45 -10.97
N VAL A 101 -2.07 1.11 -9.94
CA VAL A 101 -1.69 2.52 -10.00
C VAL A 101 -0.27 2.70 -9.49
N ARG A 102 0.54 3.43 -10.27
CA ARG A 102 1.87 3.87 -9.86
C ARG A 102 1.98 5.39 -10.05
N LEU A 103 2.38 6.10 -8.99
CA LEU A 103 2.69 7.52 -9.06
C LEU A 103 4.18 7.70 -8.76
N GLU A 104 4.86 8.51 -9.54
CA GLU A 104 6.26 8.85 -9.30
C GLU A 104 6.46 10.35 -9.38
N GLY A 105 7.24 10.90 -8.44
CA GLY A 105 7.55 12.32 -8.51
C GLY A 105 8.02 12.95 -7.23
N ALA A 106 7.84 14.27 -7.22
CA ALA A 106 8.10 15.16 -6.11
C ALA A 106 6.77 15.65 -5.53
N PHE A 107 6.65 15.57 -4.21
CA PHE A 107 5.46 15.96 -3.47
C PHE A 107 5.85 16.96 -2.38
N THR A 108 5.10 18.02 -2.22
CA THR A 108 5.37 19.06 -1.22
C THR A 108 5.19 18.53 0.19
N SER A 109 4.16 17.71 0.39
CA SER A 109 3.86 17.12 1.68
C SER A 109 3.07 15.83 1.47
N VAL A 110 3.34 14.83 2.28
CA VAL A 110 2.61 13.55 2.28
C VAL A 110 2.43 13.06 3.70
N LEU A 111 1.20 12.73 4.06
CA LEU A 111 0.86 12.11 5.33
C LEU A 111 0.82 10.60 5.17
N VAL A 112 1.50 9.89 6.05
CA VAL A 112 1.54 8.43 6.07
C VAL A 112 1.28 7.88 7.44
N ARG A 113 1.07 6.57 7.44
CA ARG A 113 0.98 5.76 8.65
C ARG A 113 1.68 4.43 8.51
N SER A 114 1.89 3.79 9.66
CA SER A 114 2.13 2.37 9.81
C SER A 114 1.65 1.91 11.18
N VAL A 115 1.65 0.59 11.41
CA VAL A 115 1.23 0.00 12.68
C VAL A 115 2.35 -0.89 13.23
N PRO A 116 2.53 -0.96 14.58
CA PRO A 116 3.45 -1.90 15.18
C PRO A 116 2.94 -3.34 15.07
N PRO A 117 3.84 -4.35 15.19
CA PRO A 117 3.43 -5.74 15.20
C PRO A 117 2.45 -6.05 16.33
N GLN A 118 1.44 -6.86 16.02
CA GLN A 118 0.40 -7.25 16.94
C GLN A 118 0.71 -8.60 17.60
N GLU A 119 0.22 -8.78 18.81
CA GLU A 119 0.32 -10.03 19.60
C GLU A 119 -1.05 -10.68 19.80
N PRO A 120 -1.13 -12.02 19.75
CA PRO A 120 -2.36 -12.71 20.10
C PRO A 120 -2.75 -12.51 21.60
N PRO A 121 -4.05 -12.47 21.93
CA PRO A 121 -5.18 -12.57 21.02
C PRO A 121 -5.35 -11.29 20.20
N TYR A 122 -5.48 -11.44 18.89
CA TYR A 122 -5.57 -10.30 17.98
C TYR A 122 -6.90 -9.56 18.12
N ARG A 123 -6.82 -8.25 18.07
CA ARG A 123 -7.98 -7.34 17.98
C ARG A 123 -8.42 -7.17 16.52
N PRO A 124 -9.68 -6.77 16.26
CA PRO A 124 -10.10 -6.38 14.92
C PRO A 124 -9.19 -5.29 14.33
N TYR A 125 -8.95 -5.35 13.01
CA TYR A 125 -8.09 -4.39 12.29
C TYR A 125 -8.49 -2.93 12.51
N SER A 126 -9.81 -2.65 12.54
CA SER A 126 -10.33 -1.30 12.80
C SER A 126 -9.95 -0.76 14.18
N GLU A 127 -9.87 -1.63 15.19
CA GLU A 127 -9.42 -1.24 16.52
C GLU A 127 -7.93 -0.95 16.54
N VAL A 128 -7.11 -1.81 15.90
CA VAL A 128 -5.66 -1.59 15.79
C VAL A 128 -5.37 -0.27 15.07
N CYS A 129 -6.05 0.01 13.97
CA CYS A 129 -5.89 1.29 13.26
C CYS A 129 -6.31 2.50 14.11
N LEU A 130 -7.29 2.34 14.99
CA LEU A 130 -7.76 3.43 15.85
C LEU A 130 -6.79 3.72 17.01
N THR A 131 -6.17 2.70 17.57
CA THR A 131 -5.41 2.79 18.83
C THR A 131 -3.91 2.76 18.68
N ASP A 132 -3.38 2.04 17.68
CA ASP A 132 -1.96 1.73 17.58
C ASP A 132 -1.29 2.39 16.35
N GLU A 133 -2.08 2.97 15.45
CA GLU A 133 -1.56 3.60 14.24
C GLU A 133 -0.64 4.77 14.58
N VAL A 134 0.56 4.75 14.02
CA VAL A 134 1.52 5.86 14.09
C VAL A 134 1.51 6.62 12.77
N ARG A 135 1.38 7.94 12.83
CA ARG A 135 1.34 8.83 11.67
C ARG A 135 2.51 9.78 11.66
N TRP A 136 3.02 10.05 10.46
CA TRP A 136 4.03 11.09 10.25
C TRP A 136 3.91 11.73 8.88
N THR A 137 4.53 12.92 8.75
CA THR A 137 4.51 13.69 7.52
C THR A 137 5.91 13.86 6.96
N HIS A 138 6.09 13.60 5.67
CA HIS A 138 7.31 13.95 4.95
C HIS A 138 7.14 15.26 4.19
N ARG A 139 8.12 16.16 4.31
CA ARG A 139 8.16 17.48 3.64
C ARG A 139 9.59 17.86 3.30
N PRO A 140 10.01 17.88 2.02
CA PRO A 140 9.31 17.30 0.86
C PRO A 140 9.42 15.77 0.82
N PHE A 141 8.71 15.14 -0.10
CA PHE A 141 8.84 13.73 -0.40
C PHE A 141 9.19 13.52 -1.88
N TYR A 142 10.14 12.64 -2.14
CA TYR A 142 10.52 12.21 -3.49
C TYR A 142 10.49 10.68 -3.53
N GLY A 143 9.66 10.10 -4.39
CA GLY A 143 9.55 8.65 -4.41
C GLY A 143 8.44 8.12 -5.31
N VAL A 144 8.04 6.89 -4.99
CA VAL A 144 7.05 6.13 -5.71
C VAL A 144 5.89 5.77 -4.78
N PHE A 145 4.68 5.81 -5.30
CA PHE A 145 3.48 5.24 -4.71
C PHE A 145 3.05 4.09 -5.56
N VAL A 146 2.69 2.99 -4.95
CA VAL A 146 2.17 1.80 -5.59
C VAL A 146 0.88 1.37 -4.93
N GLY A 147 -0.04 0.85 -5.71
CA GLY A 147 -1.28 0.31 -5.18
C GLY A 147 -2.36 0.15 -6.22
N PHE A 148 -3.60 0.31 -5.78
CA PHE A 148 -4.77 -0.05 -6.58
C PHE A 148 -5.91 0.94 -6.40
N ARG A 149 -6.62 1.16 -7.48
CA ARG A 149 -7.97 1.71 -7.46
C ARG A 149 -8.94 0.54 -7.40
N PHE A 150 -9.75 0.49 -6.35
CA PHE A 150 -10.81 -0.50 -6.17
C PHE A 150 -12.16 0.10 -6.53
N PRO A 151 -13.04 -0.62 -7.24
CA PRO A 151 -14.36 -0.13 -7.61
C PRO A 151 -15.25 0.10 -6.38
N ALA A 152 -16.26 0.96 -6.51
CA ALA A 152 -17.21 1.28 -5.42
C ALA A 152 -18.01 0.05 -4.91
N LEU A 153 -18.17 -0.95 -5.77
CA LEU A 153 -18.85 -2.23 -5.46
C LEU A 153 -17.85 -3.33 -5.04
N ALA A 154 -16.57 -3.00 -4.82
CA ALA A 154 -15.64 -3.96 -4.25
C ALA A 154 -16.19 -4.48 -2.93
N ASP A 155 -16.09 -5.80 -2.75
CA ASP A 155 -16.56 -6.45 -1.52
C ASP A 155 -15.89 -5.78 -0.32
N ALA A 156 -16.69 -5.07 0.47
CA ALA A 156 -16.25 -4.28 1.64
C ALA A 156 -15.51 -5.11 2.70
N GLY A 157 -15.32 -6.38 2.46
CA GLY A 157 -14.62 -7.28 3.36
C GLY A 157 -13.17 -7.59 2.99
N SER A 158 -12.76 -7.35 1.77
CA SER A 158 -11.39 -7.64 1.33
C SER A 158 -10.64 -6.40 0.88
N THR A 159 -11.35 -5.33 0.53
CA THR A 159 -10.74 -4.10 0.01
C THR A 159 -11.54 -2.87 0.45
N VAL A 160 -10.88 -1.72 0.52
CA VAL A 160 -11.53 -0.42 0.73
C VAL A 160 -11.74 0.22 -0.63
N PRO A 161 -12.99 0.60 -1.03
CA PRO A 161 -13.23 1.28 -2.28
C PRO A 161 -12.39 2.56 -2.44
N GLY A 162 -12.00 2.87 -3.68
CA GLY A 162 -11.20 4.05 -4.01
C GLY A 162 -9.72 3.76 -4.17
N LEU A 163 -8.91 4.78 -4.05
CA LEU A 163 -7.46 4.72 -4.27
C LEU A 163 -6.73 4.34 -2.97
N HIS A 164 -6.12 3.16 -2.98
CA HIS A 164 -5.32 2.63 -1.88
C HIS A 164 -3.86 2.55 -2.31
N LEU A 165 -3.00 3.32 -1.69
CA LEU A 165 -1.59 3.45 -2.05
C LEU A 165 -0.69 3.25 -0.85
N HIS A 166 0.39 2.50 -1.05
CA HIS A 166 1.58 2.52 -0.22
C HIS A 166 2.70 3.22 -0.96
N ARG A 167 3.72 3.69 -0.25
CA ARG A 167 4.80 4.43 -0.88
C ARG A 167 6.16 4.10 -0.29
N LEU A 168 7.17 4.40 -1.10
CA LEU A 168 8.56 4.25 -0.75
C LEU A 168 9.35 5.45 -1.28
N ASP A 169 10.24 6.02 -0.48
CA ASP A 169 11.07 7.12 -0.94
C ASP A 169 12.12 6.64 -1.96
N ARG A 170 12.71 7.59 -2.69
CA ARG A 170 13.68 7.28 -3.75
C ARG A 170 14.91 6.54 -3.22
N LEU A 171 15.29 6.76 -1.95
CA LEU A 171 16.46 6.12 -1.34
C LEU A 171 16.14 4.77 -0.70
N ARG A 172 14.87 4.34 -0.73
CA ARG A 172 14.41 3.09 -0.10
C ARG A 172 14.65 3.06 1.42
N THR A 173 14.55 4.21 2.08
CA THR A 173 14.82 4.35 3.51
C THR A 173 13.58 4.55 4.36
N THR A 174 12.49 5.05 3.74
CA THR A 174 11.23 5.35 4.43
C THR A 174 10.04 5.27 3.48
N GLY A 175 8.84 5.15 4.04
CA GLY A 175 7.62 5.02 3.26
C GLY A 175 6.38 4.94 4.14
N GLY A 176 5.47 4.00 3.84
CA GLY A 176 4.28 3.68 4.62
C GLY A 176 2.98 3.69 3.82
N HIS A 177 1.86 3.44 4.49
CA HIS A 177 0.52 3.57 3.93
C HIS A 177 0.18 5.05 3.73
N ASN A 178 -0.29 5.41 2.56
CA ASN A 178 -0.60 6.80 2.22
C ASN A 178 -1.96 7.22 2.74
N HIS A 179 -1.97 8.27 3.56
CA HIS A 179 -3.21 8.92 4.02
C HIS A 179 -3.59 10.09 3.15
N ASP A 180 -2.58 10.91 2.76
CA ASP A 180 -2.81 12.13 1.98
C ASP A 180 -1.55 12.51 1.16
N LEU A 181 -1.75 13.21 0.03
CA LEU A 181 -0.73 13.74 -0.88
C LEU A 181 -0.99 15.23 -1.19
#